data_a1021d105cf8e0a67d2f06563fa3f367
#
_entry.id   a1021d105cf8e0a67d2f06563fa3f367
#
_cell.length_a   1.000
_cell.length_b   1.000
_cell.length_c   1.000
_cell.angle_alpha   90.00
_cell.angle_beta   90.00
_cell.angle_gamma   90.00
#
_symmetry.space_group_name_H-M   'P 1'
#
loop_
_entity.id
_entity.type
_entity.pdbx_description
1 polymer ?
#
loop_
_entity_poly.entity_id
_entity_poly.type
_entity_poly.pdbx_seq_one_letter_code
_entity_poly.pdbx_strand_id
1 'polypeptide(L)'
;MEVTYIDHMGNDLSVINAARVSFGKRSVELGYDQIEIDGYQRTIPHINSKDQKLIRYLAMHNHWTPFAHTAITFHIKAPIFVARQLGKHQVGLVWNEISRRYVDSIPELYTPDEWRLAADDKKQGSSDETVEYSVQPAYVFALQCYQNMVESGIAPEQARMVLPQSTYTEWYWTGSLAAFHRVCTQRTASDAQKETREIGNQIAERCAKLFPVSWRNLVEDGEYL
;
A
#
# COMPACT_ATOMS: atom_id res chain seq x y z
N MET A 1 -6.16 8.26 -6.87
CA MET A 1 -5.14 7.26 -6.47
C MET A 1 -5.85 5.96 -6.15
N GLU A 2 -5.26 4.81 -6.46
CA GLU A 2 -5.97 3.53 -6.43
C GLU A 2 -5.05 2.40 -5.97
N VAL A 3 -5.60 1.49 -5.16
CA VAL A 3 -5.00 0.21 -4.80
C VAL A 3 -5.94 -0.88 -5.28
N THR A 4 -5.48 -1.76 -6.15
CA THR A 4 -6.24 -2.90 -6.66
C THR A 4 -5.62 -4.18 -6.14
N TYR A 5 -6.41 -5.04 -5.52
CA TYR A 5 -5.98 -6.37 -5.13
C TYR A 5 -5.78 -7.25 -6.37
N ILE A 6 -4.66 -7.98 -6.41
CA ILE A 6 -4.35 -8.91 -7.51
C ILE A 6 -4.46 -10.36 -7.06
N ASP A 7 -3.70 -10.73 -6.02
CA ASP A 7 -3.69 -12.11 -5.52
C ASP A 7 -3.09 -12.18 -4.11
N HIS A 8 -3.27 -13.30 -3.42
CA HIS A 8 -2.64 -13.56 -2.14
C HIS A 8 -2.39 -15.04 -1.88
N MET A 9 -1.45 -15.31 -1.01
CA MET A 9 -1.15 -16.64 -0.45
C MET A 9 -1.36 -16.61 1.05
N GLY A 10 -2.07 -17.62 1.56
CA GLY A 10 -2.31 -17.78 2.99
C GLY A 10 -3.56 -17.06 3.48
N ASN A 11 -3.84 -17.25 4.75
CA ASN A 11 -4.97 -16.72 5.49
C ASN A 11 -4.69 -16.82 7.01
N ASP A 12 -5.66 -16.50 7.87
CA ASP A 12 -5.50 -16.60 9.34
C ASP A 12 -5.07 -18.01 9.80
N LEU A 13 -5.57 -19.05 9.14
CA LEU A 13 -5.19 -20.44 9.46
C LEU A 13 -3.71 -20.73 9.10
N SER A 14 -3.20 -20.09 8.05
CA SER A 14 -1.77 -20.17 7.67
C SER A 14 -0.87 -19.58 8.75
N VAL A 15 -1.25 -18.41 9.30
CA VAL A 15 -0.55 -17.76 10.41
C VAL A 15 -0.52 -18.67 11.65
N ILE A 16 -1.68 -19.25 12.01
CA ILE A 16 -1.78 -20.17 13.14
C ILE A 16 -0.89 -21.40 12.95
N ASN A 17 -0.95 -22.02 11.77
CA ASN A 17 -0.20 -23.23 11.52
C ASN A 17 1.32 -22.99 11.45
N ALA A 18 1.74 -21.82 10.97
CA ALA A 18 3.14 -21.40 11.05
C ALA A 18 3.64 -21.31 12.50
N ALA A 19 2.81 -20.81 13.44
CA ALA A 19 3.15 -20.79 14.85
C ALA A 19 3.12 -22.20 15.50
N ARG A 20 2.11 -23.01 15.16
CA ARG A 20 1.88 -24.33 15.76
C ARG A 20 2.91 -25.39 15.37
N VAL A 21 3.60 -25.22 14.26
CA VAL A 21 4.64 -26.17 13.80
C VAL A 21 5.72 -26.40 14.86
N SER A 22 6.05 -25.38 15.66
CA SER A 22 7.01 -25.48 16.76
C SER A 22 6.59 -26.46 17.87
N PHE A 23 5.31 -26.82 17.91
CA PHE A 23 4.74 -27.80 18.88
C PHE A 23 4.30 -29.10 18.21
N GLY A 24 4.62 -29.30 16.92
CA GLY A 24 4.16 -30.46 16.16
C GLY A 24 2.63 -30.55 16.03
N LYS A 25 1.93 -29.40 16.08
CA LYS A 25 0.45 -29.32 16.04
C LYS A 25 -0.01 -28.61 14.78
N ARG A 26 -1.27 -28.87 14.42
CA ARG A 26 -1.96 -28.23 13.29
C ARG A 26 -3.41 -27.90 13.68
N SER A 27 -3.87 -26.75 13.28
CA SER A 27 -5.27 -26.35 13.33
C SER A 27 -5.93 -26.60 11.99
N VAL A 28 -7.26 -26.81 12.03
CA VAL A 28 -8.12 -26.95 10.86
C VAL A 28 -9.22 -25.90 10.92
N GLU A 29 -9.76 -25.60 9.77
CA GLU A 29 -10.91 -24.69 9.62
C GLU A 29 -12.19 -25.31 10.23
N LEU A 30 -13.11 -24.43 10.66
CA LEU A 30 -14.46 -24.80 11.12
C LEU A 30 -15.52 -24.56 10.06
N GLY A 31 -15.19 -23.91 8.98
CA GLY A 31 -16.07 -23.48 7.91
C GLY A 31 -15.41 -22.33 7.15
N TYR A 32 -16.18 -21.72 6.25
CA TYR A 32 -15.67 -20.66 5.36
C TYR A 32 -16.72 -19.59 5.13
N ASP A 33 -16.27 -18.33 5.03
CA ASP A 33 -17.00 -17.22 4.44
C ASP A 33 -16.56 -16.99 2.99
N GLN A 34 -17.50 -16.59 2.14
CA GLN A 34 -17.19 -16.06 0.82
C GLN A 34 -17.13 -14.53 0.92
N ILE A 35 -16.07 -13.94 0.41
CA ILE A 35 -15.92 -12.49 0.32
C ILE A 35 -15.64 -12.06 -1.11
N GLU A 36 -15.98 -10.82 -1.41
CA GLU A 36 -15.55 -10.15 -2.63
C GLU A 36 -14.54 -9.06 -2.32
N ILE A 37 -13.48 -9.01 -3.11
CA ILE A 37 -12.44 -7.99 -3.04
C ILE A 37 -12.00 -7.60 -4.45
N ASP A 38 -12.25 -6.36 -4.82
CA ASP A 38 -11.91 -5.78 -6.13
C ASP A 38 -12.36 -6.66 -7.33
N GLY A 39 -13.58 -7.25 -7.24
CA GLY A 39 -14.16 -8.14 -8.26
C GLY A 39 -13.75 -9.62 -8.16
N TYR A 40 -12.87 -9.98 -7.26
CA TYR A 40 -12.43 -11.36 -7.05
C TYR A 40 -13.21 -12.01 -5.90
N GLN A 41 -13.74 -13.21 -6.13
CA GLN A 41 -14.30 -14.05 -5.06
C GLN A 41 -13.17 -14.77 -4.31
N ARG A 42 -13.20 -14.69 -2.99
CA ARG A 42 -12.20 -15.34 -2.11
C ARG A 42 -12.90 -16.06 -0.96
N THR A 43 -12.24 -17.08 -0.45
CA THR A 43 -12.74 -17.92 0.65
C THR A 43 -11.90 -17.70 1.89
N ILE A 44 -12.52 -17.26 2.98
CA ILE A 44 -11.85 -17.00 4.26
C ILE A 44 -12.24 -18.10 5.26
N PRO A 45 -11.27 -18.84 5.83
CA PRO A 45 -11.57 -19.90 6.78
C PRO A 45 -11.98 -19.35 8.14
N HIS A 46 -12.97 -19.98 8.76
CA HIS A 46 -13.27 -19.76 10.17
C HIS A 46 -12.28 -20.52 11.04
N ILE A 47 -11.74 -19.85 12.03
CA ILE A 47 -10.84 -20.43 13.02
C ILE A 47 -11.49 -20.43 14.41
N ASN A 48 -11.15 -21.42 15.23
CA ASN A 48 -11.73 -21.56 16.56
C ASN A 48 -11.22 -20.48 17.55
N SER A 49 -11.90 -20.34 18.69
CA SER A 49 -11.58 -19.33 19.69
C SER A 49 -10.18 -19.48 20.30
N LYS A 50 -9.63 -20.69 20.36
CA LYS A 50 -8.27 -20.92 20.87
C LYS A 50 -7.23 -20.39 19.88
N ASP A 51 -7.48 -20.56 18.60
CA ASP A 51 -6.63 -20.07 17.52
C ASP A 51 -6.69 -18.54 17.42
N GLN A 52 -7.87 -17.94 17.60
CA GLN A 52 -7.99 -16.47 17.68
C GLN A 52 -7.19 -15.90 18.87
N LYS A 53 -7.25 -16.55 20.03
CA LYS A 53 -6.43 -16.15 21.20
C LYS A 53 -4.93 -16.32 20.94
N LEU A 54 -4.52 -17.33 20.16
CA LEU A 54 -3.12 -17.51 19.79
C LEU A 54 -2.65 -16.39 18.85
N ILE A 55 -3.42 -16.02 17.83
CA ILE A 55 -3.09 -14.87 16.96
C ILE A 55 -2.92 -13.60 17.79
N ARG A 56 -3.85 -13.32 18.70
CA ARG A 56 -3.75 -12.18 19.61
C ARG A 56 -2.48 -12.20 20.44
N TYR A 57 -2.16 -13.34 21.03
CA TYR A 57 -0.91 -13.52 21.81
C TYR A 57 0.33 -13.22 20.95
N LEU A 58 0.36 -13.73 19.70
CA LEU A 58 1.47 -13.51 18.77
C LEU A 58 1.65 -12.03 18.42
N ALA A 59 0.53 -11.31 18.18
CA ALA A 59 0.54 -9.88 17.91
C ALA A 59 1.03 -9.07 19.11
N MET A 60 0.44 -9.29 20.29
CA MET A 60 0.80 -8.60 21.53
C MET A 60 2.28 -8.76 21.93
N HIS A 61 2.86 -9.90 21.65
CA HIS A 61 4.25 -10.20 22.00
C HIS A 61 5.22 -10.02 20.84
N ASN A 62 4.80 -9.37 19.79
CA ASN A 62 5.61 -9.07 18.60
C ASN A 62 6.27 -10.31 17.97
N HIS A 63 5.56 -11.45 17.97
CA HIS A 63 5.98 -12.66 17.29
C HIS A 63 5.61 -12.55 15.80
N TRP A 64 6.33 -11.74 15.06
CA TRP A 64 6.00 -11.33 13.70
C TRP A 64 6.12 -12.44 12.65
N THR A 65 7.00 -13.45 12.87
CA THR A 65 7.33 -14.47 11.84
C THR A 65 6.12 -15.26 11.34
N PRO A 66 5.14 -15.68 12.16
CA PRO A 66 3.93 -16.34 11.64
C PRO A 66 3.17 -15.50 10.61
N PHE A 67 3.07 -14.18 10.82
CA PHE A 67 2.42 -13.25 9.91
C PHE A 67 3.22 -13.01 8.60
N ALA A 68 4.50 -13.38 8.59
CA ALA A 68 5.35 -13.30 7.41
C ALA A 68 5.27 -14.55 6.51
N HIS A 69 4.59 -15.63 6.93
CA HIS A 69 4.30 -16.80 6.11
C HIS A 69 3.07 -16.62 5.20
N THR A 70 2.86 -15.41 4.74
CA THR A 70 1.78 -14.99 3.82
C THR A 70 2.37 -14.11 2.73
N ALA A 71 1.63 -13.92 1.65
CA ALA A 71 1.99 -12.92 0.63
C ALA A 71 0.71 -12.28 0.08
N ILE A 72 0.76 -10.98 -0.19
CA ILE A 72 -0.33 -10.24 -0.83
C ILE A 72 0.29 -9.42 -1.95
N THR A 73 -0.37 -9.37 -3.10
CA THR A 73 0.05 -8.56 -4.25
C THR A 73 -1.02 -7.51 -4.55
N PHE A 74 -0.60 -6.27 -4.59
CA PHE A 74 -1.41 -5.13 -5.03
C PHE A 74 -0.85 -4.54 -6.32
N HIS A 75 -1.74 -4.05 -7.19
CA HIS A 75 -1.42 -3.08 -8.22
C HIS A 75 -1.81 -1.69 -7.68
N ILE A 76 -0.88 -0.77 -7.67
CA ILE A 76 -1.10 0.58 -7.11
C ILE A 76 -0.83 1.62 -8.18
N LYS A 77 -1.77 2.57 -8.32
CA LYS A 77 -1.62 3.76 -9.16
C LYS A 77 -1.63 5.00 -8.28
N ALA A 78 -0.50 5.72 -8.25
CA ALA A 78 -0.34 6.93 -7.46
C ALA A 78 0.72 7.86 -8.09
N PRO A 79 0.77 9.15 -7.73
CA PRO A 79 1.80 10.05 -8.24
C PRO A 79 3.18 9.71 -7.67
N ILE A 80 4.23 10.07 -8.42
CA ILE A 80 5.64 9.78 -8.09
C ILE A 80 6.00 10.25 -6.68
N PHE A 81 5.52 11.39 -6.22
CA PHE A 81 5.85 11.87 -4.87
C PHE A 81 5.32 10.96 -3.75
N VAL A 82 4.17 10.27 -3.97
CA VAL A 82 3.64 9.23 -3.08
C VAL A 82 4.45 7.94 -3.21
N ALA A 83 4.68 7.50 -4.45
CA ALA A 83 5.46 6.30 -4.75
C ALA A 83 6.86 6.34 -4.12
N ARG A 84 7.53 7.50 -4.13
CA ARG A 84 8.84 7.69 -3.49
C ARG A 84 8.82 7.53 -1.98
N GLN A 85 7.72 7.86 -1.30
CA GLN A 85 7.58 7.62 0.14
C GLN A 85 7.34 6.13 0.43
N LEU A 86 6.46 5.49 -0.36
CA LEU A 86 6.14 4.07 -0.21
C LEU A 86 7.33 3.17 -0.58
N GLY A 87 8.08 3.51 -1.61
CA GLY A 87 9.27 2.77 -2.04
C GLY A 87 10.43 2.74 -1.02
N LYS A 88 10.33 3.48 0.10
CA LYS A 88 11.27 3.37 1.23
C LYS A 88 11.03 2.12 2.08
N HIS A 89 9.85 1.53 1.99
CA HIS A 89 9.53 0.27 2.64
C HIS A 89 10.03 -0.89 1.77
N GLN A 90 11.11 -1.54 2.19
CA GLN A 90 11.78 -2.58 1.41
C GLN A 90 11.76 -3.95 2.09
N VAL A 91 11.74 -3.98 3.43
CA VAL A 91 11.84 -5.24 4.18
C VAL A 91 10.59 -6.09 4.02
N GLY A 92 10.74 -7.25 3.39
CA GLY A 92 9.65 -8.18 3.11
C GLY A 92 8.70 -7.73 2.00
N LEU A 93 9.15 -6.81 1.14
CA LEU A 93 8.38 -6.23 0.03
C LEU A 93 9.17 -6.29 -1.28
N VAL A 94 8.46 -6.53 -2.38
CA VAL A 94 9.01 -6.55 -3.75
C VAL A 94 8.22 -5.57 -4.59
N TRP A 95 8.92 -4.78 -5.41
CA TRP A 95 8.38 -3.66 -6.18
C TRP A 95 8.77 -3.74 -7.64
N ASN A 96 7.79 -3.71 -8.55
CA ASN A 96 7.99 -3.55 -9.98
C ASN A 96 7.11 -2.43 -10.52
N GLU A 97 7.73 -1.43 -11.12
CA GLU A 97 7.08 -0.18 -11.53
C GLU A 97 7.12 -0.01 -13.05
N ILE A 98 6.07 0.60 -13.61
CA ILE A 98 6.08 1.07 -14.99
C ILE A 98 7.28 1.97 -15.24
N SER A 99 7.94 1.79 -16.37
CA SER A 99 9.13 2.58 -16.69
C SER A 99 8.90 3.50 -17.88
N ARG A 100 8.95 4.78 -17.62
CA ARG A 100 8.94 5.81 -18.66
C ARG A 100 10.20 5.87 -19.51
N ARG A 101 11.11 4.92 -19.36
CA ARG A 101 12.17 4.66 -20.33
C ARG A 101 11.64 3.95 -21.59
N TYR A 102 10.52 3.24 -21.43
CA TYR A 102 9.92 2.41 -22.50
C TYR A 102 8.51 2.87 -22.88
N VAL A 103 7.90 3.75 -22.12
CA VAL A 103 6.56 4.28 -22.34
C VAL A 103 6.67 5.78 -22.61
N ASP A 104 6.29 6.18 -23.82
CA ASP A 104 6.38 7.54 -24.37
C ASP A 104 5.04 8.29 -24.43
N SER A 105 3.94 7.61 -24.08
CA SER A 105 2.62 8.24 -23.99
C SER A 105 2.60 9.42 -23.02
N ILE A 106 1.76 10.42 -23.31
CA ILE A 106 1.54 11.56 -22.39
C ILE A 106 1.06 11.05 -21.04
N PRO A 107 1.76 11.38 -19.95
CA PRO A 107 1.38 10.92 -18.62
C PRO A 107 0.19 11.68 -18.06
N GLU A 108 -0.57 11.02 -17.21
CA GLU A 108 -1.55 11.66 -16.33
C GLU A 108 -0.84 12.38 -15.18
N LEU A 109 -1.35 13.54 -14.77
CA LEU A 109 -0.84 14.32 -13.65
C LEU A 109 -1.88 14.40 -12.54
N TYR A 110 -1.45 14.20 -11.31
CA TYR A 110 -2.26 14.34 -10.11
C TYR A 110 -2.46 15.81 -9.77
N THR A 111 -3.70 16.18 -9.52
CA THR A 111 -4.08 17.47 -8.91
C THR A 111 -4.91 17.17 -7.67
N PRO A 112 -4.58 17.69 -6.50
CA PRO A 112 -5.42 17.52 -5.32
C PRO A 112 -6.74 18.27 -5.49
N ASP A 113 -7.80 17.80 -4.85
CA ASP A 113 -9.10 18.48 -4.83
C ASP A 113 -8.97 19.83 -4.10
N GLU A 114 -8.10 19.90 -3.11
CA GLU A 114 -7.85 21.08 -2.28
C GLU A 114 -6.36 21.27 -2.02
N TRP A 115 -5.86 22.49 -2.16
CA TRP A 115 -4.51 22.86 -1.74
C TRP A 115 -4.51 23.23 -0.26
N ARG A 116 -3.75 22.50 0.54
CA ARG A 116 -3.66 22.68 2.00
C ARG A 116 -2.48 23.57 2.35
N LEU A 117 -2.67 24.40 3.38
CA LEU A 117 -1.60 25.22 3.95
C LEU A 117 -0.57 24.38 4.73
N ALA A 118 0.62 24.92 4.90
CA ALA A 118 1.60 24.35 5.80
C ALA A 118 1.07 24.33 7.24
N ALA A 119 1.37 23.30 8.01
CA ALA A 119 1.03 23.26 9.42
C ALA A 119 2.17 23.89 10.26
N ASP A 120 1.82 24.76 11.20
CA ASP A 120 2.79 25.45 12.05
C ASP A 120 3.41 24.53 13.12
N ASP A 121 2.67 23.50 13.52
CA ASP A 121 2.98 22.59 14.64
C ASP A 121 3.54 21.22 14.23
N LYS A 122 3.65 20.96 12.91
CA LYS A 122 4.06 19.65 12.38
C LYS A 122 5.29 19.75 11.51
N LYS A 123 6.26 18.88 11.74
CA LYS A 123 7.44 18.75 10.88
C LYS A 123 7.12 18.13 9.52
N GLN A 124 6.03 17.38 9.42
CA GLN A 124 5.49 16.77 8.20
C GLN A 124 3.96 16.76 8.25
N GLY A 125 3.34 16.64 7.09
CA GLY A 125 1.90 16.81 6.95
C GLY A 125 1.51 18.25 6.62
N SER A 126 0.24 18.51 6.51
CA SER A 126 -0.36 19.82 6.23
C SER A 126 -1.42 20.16 7.26
N SER A 127 -1.79 21.44 7.35
CA SER A 127 -2.97 21.87 8.12
C SER A 127 -4.24 21.39 7.40
N ASP A 128 -5.38 21.58 8.07
CA ASP A 128 -6.71 21.35 7.45
C ASP A 128 -7.23 22.62 6.74
N GLU A 129 -6.50 23.74 6.87
CA GLU A 129 -6.83 24.99 6.15
C GLU A 129 -6.41 24.86 4.69
N THR A 130 -7.24 25.42 3.79
CA THR A 130 -7.06 25.33 2.34
C THR A 130 -6.90 26.70 1.71
N VAL A 131 -6.31 26.73 0.52
CA VAL A 131 -6.11 27.92 -0.32
C VAL A 131 -6.41 27.58 -1.77
N GLU A 132 -7.03 28.52 -2.49
CA GLU A 132 -7.19 28.40 -3.93
C GLU A 132 -5.85 28.60 -4.64
N TYR A 133 -5.46 27.63 -5.46
CA TYR A 133 -4.26 27.70 -6.28
C TYR A 133 -4.43 26.93 -7.58
N SER A 134 -3.94 27.49 -8.69
CA SER A 134 -3.96 26.82 -9.99
C SER A 134 -2.54 26.42 -10.40
N VAL A 135 -2.32 25.12 -10.49
CA VAL A 135 -1.07 24.52 -10.99
C VAL A 135 -1.10 24.26 -12.50
N GLN A 136 -2.26 24.44 -13.15
CA GLN A 136 -2.49 24.09 -14.56
C GLN A 136 -1.47 24.71 -15.53
N PRO A 137 -1.05 25.99 -15.41
CA PRO A 137 -0.04 26.54 -16.33
C PRO A 137 1.28 25.79 -16.29
N ALA A 138 1.73 25.35 -15.10
CA ALA A 138 2.95 24.58 -14.95
C ALA A 138 2.83 23.17 -15.54
N TYR A 139 1.67 22.52 -15.37
CA TYR A 139 1.39 21.20 -15.92
C TYR A 139 1.35 21.21 -17.44
N VAL A 140 0.63 22.17 -18.02
CA VAL A 140 0.55 22.33 -19.48
C VAL A 140 1.96 22.54 -20.07
N PHE A 141 2.76 23.41 -19.45
CA PHE A 141 4.12 23.67 -19.92
C PHE A 141 5.01 22.42 -19.84
N ALA A 142 4.97 21.68 -18.73
CA ALA A 142 5.77 20.48 -18.54
C ALA A 142 5.39 19.37 -19.55
N LEU A 143 4.10 19.14 -19.78
CA LEU A 143 3.61 18.16 -20.75
C LEU A 143 3.96 18.56 -22.19
N GLN A 144 3.83 19.83 -22.56
CA GLN A 144 4.23 20.33 -23.88
C GLN A 144 5.72 20.18 -24.10
N CYS A 145 6.54 20.50 -23.09
CA CYS A 145 8.00 20.31 -23.16
C CYS A 145 8.34 18.83 -23.36
N TYR A 146 7.73 17.94 -22.59
CA TYR A 146 7.92 16.48 -22.73
C TYR A 146 7.56 16.00 -24.14
N GLN A 147 6.40 16.40 -24.64
CA GLN A 147 5.93 16.02 -25.97
C GLN A 147 6.89 16.51 -27.06
N ASN A 148 7.29 17.78 -27.01
CA ASN A 148 8.23 18.36 -27.99
C ASN A 148 9.58 17.62 -27.98
N MET A 149 10.05 17.20 -26.79
CA MET A 149 11.30 16.40 -26.70
C MET A 149 11.15 15.04 -27.38
N VAL A 150 10.06 14.32 -27.12
CA VAL A 150 9.79 13.02 -27.74
C VAL A 150 9.65 13.16 -29.27
N GLU A 151 8.87 14.14 -29.74
CA GLU A 151 8.69 14.42 -31.18
C GLU A 151 10.00 14.85 -31.87
N SER A 152 10.93 15.45 -31.14
CA SER A 152 12.28 15.79 -31.62
C SER A 152 13.23 14.58 -31.64
N GLY A 153 12.77 13.39 -31.27
CA GLY A 153 13.56 12.16 -31.25
C GLY A 153 14.44 12.01 -30.02
N ILE A 154 14.25 12.82 -28.97
CA ILE A 154 14.96 12.63 -27.69
C ILE A 154 14.46 11.37 -27.00
N ALA A 155 15.38 10.54 -26.54
CA ALA A 155 15.05 9.29 -25.89
C ALA A 155 14.09 9.49 -24.68
N PRO A 156 13.06 8.66 -24.51
CA PRO A 156 12.08 8.78 -23.40
C PRO A 156 12.75 8.82 -22.03
N GLU A 157 13.88 8.13 -21.84
CA GLU A 157 14.64 8.13 -20.59
C GLU A 157 15.20 9.53 -20.22
N GLN A 158 15.42 10.40 -21.19
CA GLN A 158 15.82 11.79 -20.99
C GLN A 158 14.62 12.74 -21.01
N ALA A 159 13.69 12.57 -21.95
CA ALA A 159 12.51 13.41 -22.05
C ALA A 159 11.71 13.47 -20.74
N ARG A 160 11.58 12.33 -20.03
CA ARG A 160 10.89 12.25 -18.74
C ARG A 160 11.44 13.15 -17.62
N MET A 161 12.65 13.70 -17.79
CA MET A 161 13.29 14.56 -16.77
C MET A 161 12.53 15.86 -16.51
N VAL A 162 11.72 16.31 -17.48
CA VAL A 162 10.90 17.54 -17.36
C VAL A 162 9.53 17.29 -16.71
N LEU A 163 9.17 16.03 -16.46
CA LEU A 163 7.89 15.68 -15.86
C LEU A 163 7.86 15.99 -14.36
N PRO A 164 6.77 16.61 -13.86
CA PRO A 164 6.64 16.93 -12.44
C PRO A 164 6.47 15.67 -11.56
N GLN A 165 6.71 15.81 -10.27
CA GLN A 165 6.50 14.72 -9.30
C GLN A 165 5.03 14.30 -9.14
N SER A 166 4.09 15.12 -9.59
CA SER A 166 2.67 14.82 -9.69
C SER A 166 2.33 13.83 -10.82
N THR A 167 3.29 13.47 -11.68
CA THR A 167 3.10 12.44 -12.69
C THR A 167 2.66 11.14 -12.05
N TYR A 168 1.55 10.56 -12.54
CA TYR A 168 1.14 9.23 -12.11
C TYR A 168 2.13 8.17 -12.56
N THR A 169 2.42 7.25 -11.65
CA THR A 169 3.11 5.98 -11.88
C THR A 169 2.26 4.84 -11.35
N GLU A 170 2.59 3.62 -11.73
CA GLU A 170 1.90 2.43 -11.25
C GLU A 170 2.88 1.28 -11.06
N TRP A 171 2.61 0.43 -10.08
CA TRP A 171 3.49 -0.67 -9.75
C TRP A 171 2.76 -1.86 -9.14
N TYR A 172 3.36 -3.01 -9.28
CA TYR A 172 3.03 -4.19 -8.48
C TYR A 172 3.84 -4.16 -7.20
N TRP A 173 3.16 -4.36 -6.09
CA TRP A 173 3.78 -4.41 -4.76
C TRP A 173 3.37 -5.69 -4.06
N THR A 174 4.33 -6.59 -3.81
CA THR A 174 4.09 -7.86 -3.15
C THR A 174 4.82 -7.89 -1.82
N GLY A 175 4.13 -8.34 -0.79
CA GLY A 175 4.73 -8.49 0.54
C GLY A 175 3.90 -9.35 1.47
N SER A 176 4.49 -9.68 2.61
CA SER A 176 3.78 -10.42 3.66
C SER A 176 2.79 -9.52 4.43
N LEU A 177 1.85 -10.14 5.16
CA LEU A 177 0.96 -9.41 6.05
C LEU A 177 1.72 -8.56 7.08
N ALA A 178 2.80 -9.10 7.67
CA ALA A 178 3.68 -8.37 8.57
C ALA A 178 4.34 -7.15 7.90
N ALA A 179 4.75 -7.28 6.65
CA ALA A 179 5.34 -6.17 5.92
C ALA A 179 4.33 -5.06 5.63
N PHE A 180 3.13 -5.41 5.17
CA PHE A 180 2.05 -4.42 4.94
C PHE A 180 1.54 -3.80 6.24
N HIS A 181 1.53 -4.55 7.35
CA HIS A 181 1.22 -3.97 8.66
C HIS A 181 2.20 -2.82 9.00
N ARG A 182 3.51 -3.02 8.86
CA ARG A 182 4.51 -1.95 9.06
C ARG A 182 4.31 -0.75 8.14
N VAL A 183 3.96 -0.98 6.88
CA VAL A 183 3.62 0.11 5.94
C VAL A 183 2.43 0.88 6.48
N CYS A 184 1.34 0.20 6.79
CA CYS A 184 0.10 0.84 7.22
C CYS A 184 0.29 1.60 8.54
N THR A 185 0.94 1.02 9.53
CA THR A 185 1.23 1.69 10.82
C THR A 185 1.89 3.06 10.63
N GLN A 186 2.87 3.16 9.70
CA GLN A 186 3.55 4.43 9.46
C GLN A 186 2.78 5.35 8.50
N ARG A 187 2.04 4.81 7.54
CA ARG A 187 1.44 5.59 6.46
C ARG A 187 -0.02 5.96 6.69
N THR A 188 -0.67 5.36 7.68
CA THR A 188 -2.01 5.81 8.13
C THR A 188 -1.95 6.71 9.36
N ALA A 189 -0.78 6.95 9.93
CA ALA A 189 -0.60 7.86 11.05
C ALA A 189 -1.11 9.28 10.73
N SER A 190 -1.61 9.99 11.73
CA SER A 190 -2.26 11.30 11.57
C SER A 190 -1.33 12.38 11.00
N ASP A 191 -0.03 12.25 11.25
CA ASP A 191 1.02 13.13 10.76
C ASP A 191 1.61 12.71 9.41
N ALA A 192 1.20 11.56 8.85
CA ALA A 192 1.58 11.17 7.50
C ALA A 192 0.89 12.04 6.45
N GLN A 193 1.53 12.24 5.30
CA GLN A 193 0.95 13.00 4.19
C GLN A 193 -0.40 12.40 3.76
N LYS A 194 -1.42 13.25 3.55
CA LYS A 194 -2.81 12.84 3.26
C LYS A 194 -2.89 11.86 2.09
N GLU A 195 -2.19 12.14 0.99
CA GLU A 195 -2.18 11.31 -0.21
C GLU A 195 -1.55 9.93 0.06
N THR A 196 -0.53 9.87 0.90
CA THR A 196 0.08 8.59 1.30
C THR A 196 -0.81 7.82 2.27
N ARG A 197 -1.54 8.51 3.18
CA ARG A 197 -2.54 7.90 4.06
C ARG A 197 -3.68 7.26 3.27
N GLU A 198 -4.11 7.89 2.18
CA GLU A 198 -5.16 7.34 1.31
C GLU A 198 -4.78 5.96 0.77
N ILE A 199 -3.55 5.80 0.27
CA ILE A 199 -3.03 4.50 -0.17
C ILE A 199 -2.91 3.53 1.02
N GLY A 200 -2.36 3.97 2.15
CA GLY A 200 -2.24 3.15 3.36
C GLY A 200 -3.57 2.60 3.85
N ASN A 201 -4.62 3.43 3.86
CA ASN A 201 -5.97 3.03 4.25
C ASN A 201 -6.58 2.00 3.29
N GLN A 202 -6.40 2.18 1.99
CA GLN A 202 -6.88 1.23 0.99
C GLN A 202 -6.19 -0.15 1.11
N ILE A 203 -4.88 -0.18 1.41
CA ILE A 203 -4.15 -1.42 1.70
C ILE A 203 -4.68 -2.06 2.98
N ALA A 204 -4.84 -1.29 4.05
CA ALA A 204 -5.33 -1.78 5.34
C ALA A 204 -6.72 -2.42 5.23
N GLU A 205 -7.64 -1.79 4.48
CA GLU A 205 -8.97 -2.33 4.22
C GLU A 205 -8.92 -3.71 3.56
N ARG A 206 -8.07 -3.88 2.54
CA ARG A 206 -7.92 -5.15 1.82
C ARG A 206 -7.28 -6.23 2.68
N CYS A 207 -6.26 -5.87 3.46
CA CYS A 207 -5.64 -6.78 4.42
C CYS A 207 -6.65 -7.24 5.49
N ALA A 208 -7.52 -6.35 5.98
CA ALA A 208 -8.57 -6.68 6.94
C ALA A 208 -9.61 -7.67 6.37
N LYS A 209 -9.96 -7.55 5.10
CA LYS A 209 -10.86 -8.51 4.43
C LYS A 209 -10.21 -9.89 4.28
N LEU A 210 -8.93 -9.95 3.90
CA LEU A 210 -8.22 -11.21 3.62
C LEU A 210 -7.77 -11.94 4.90
N PHE A 211 -7.44 -11.21 5.95
CA PHE A 211 -6.89 -11.71 7.21
C PHE A 211 -7.62 -11.11 8.41
N PRO A 212 -8.94 -11.33 8.55
CA PRO A 212 -9.77 -10.56 9.49
C PRO A 212 -9.33 -10.68 10.95
N VAL A 213 -8.85 -11.83 11.39
CA VAL A 213 -8.41 -12.03 12.77
C VAL A 213 -6.98 -11.52 12.96
N SER A 214 -6.07 -11.87 12.04
CA SER A 214 -4.67 -11.44 12.14
C SER A 214 -4.54 -9.92 12.01
N TRP A 215 -5.21 -9.31 11.01
CA TRP A 215 -5.11 -7.88 10.80
C TRP A 215 -5.66 -7.07 11.97
N ARG A 216 -6.85 -7.43 12.47
CA ARG A 216 -7.43 -6.77 13.63
C ARG A 216 -6.47 -6.78 14.83
N ASN A 217 -5.92 -7.94 15.19
CA ASN A 217 -5.03 -8.03 16.35
C ASN A 217 -3.69 -7.34 16.13
N LEU A 218 -3.16 -7.30 14.91
CA LEU A 218 -1.95 -6.53 14.58
C LEU A 218 -2.17 -5.03 14.77
N VAL A 219 -3.36 -4.51 14.40
CA VAL A 219 -3.69 -3.08 14.51
C VAL A 219 -4.02 -2.69 15.96
N GLU A 220 -4.75 -3.54 16.70
CA GLU A 220 -5.22 -3.24 18.06
C GLU A 220 -4.16 -3.51 19.14
N ASP A 221 -3.39 -4.59 19.00
CA ASP A 221 -2.51 -5.12 20.03
C ASP A 221 -1.02 -5.16 19.58
N GLY A 222 -0.73 -4.97 18.30
CA GLY A 222 0.64 -5.02 17.75
C GLY A 222 1.37 -3.71 17.98
N GLU A 223 2.30 -3.66 18.94
CA GLU A 223 3.34 -2.64 18.92
C GLU A 223 4.27 -2.91 17.73
N TYR A 224 4.71 -1.87 17.04
CA TYR A 224 5.56 -1.84 15.83
C TYR A 224 6.34 -3.14 15.54
N LEU A 225 5.90 -3.91 14.55
CA LEU A 225 6.62 -5.07 14.03
C LEU A 225 7.85 -4.63 13.23
#